data_15c2bf2a7d14aedc46d62ad3621fea0c
#
_entry.id   15c2bf2a7d14aedc46d62ad3621fea0c
#
_cell.length_a   1.000
_cell.length_b   1.000
_cell.length_c   1.000
_cell.angle_alpha   90.00
_cell.angle_beta   90.00
_cell.angle_gamma   90.00
#
_symmetry.space_group_name_H-M   'P 1'
#
loop_
_entity.id
_entity.type
_entity.pdbx_description
1 polymer ?
#
loop_
_entity_poly.entity_id
_entity_poly.type
_entity_poly.pdbx_seq_one_letter_code
_entity_poly.pdbx_strand_id
1 'polypeptide(L)'
;MELAKRSQALIMGVKPNMMEKALASVRDGLSSDSVVISIAAGVSLESLAGYAGEATKIIRVMPNTPAMVGQGMASISPNGMVTAEETADAVAVFSSFGKAEVVDEKMIDAVCGLSGSGPAYVYLFIEALADGAVLEGMPRQMAYTFAAQTVLGAAKMVLKTGAHPGALKDAVCSPGGTTIEAVRTLEEGGFRAAAMNAVRASAEKNRNL
;
A
#
# COMPACT_ATOMS: atom_id res chain seq x y z
N MET A 1 -5.28 -28.92 2.09
CA MET A 1 -6.53 -29.63 1.73
C MET A 1 -7.63 -29.44 2.79
N GLU A 2 -7.47 -29.85 4.04
CA GLU A 2 -8.51 -29.73 5.09
C GLU A 2 -8.97 -28.27 5.34
N LEU A 3 -8.02 -27.33 5.41
CA LEU A 3 -8.32 -25.92 5.57
C LEU A 3 -9.17 -25.37 4.40
N ALA A 4 -8.81 -25.69 3.16
CA ALA A 4 -9.57 -25.22 1.99
C ALA A 4 -11.02 -25.69 1.99
N LYS A 5 -11.28 -26.96 2.36
CA LYS A 5 -12.64 -27.53 2.44
C LYS A 5 -13.53 -26.86 3.48
N ARG A 6 -12.95 -26.20 4.49
CA ARG A 6 -13.66 -25.58 5.61
C ARG A 6 -13.74 -24.08 5.53
N SER A 7 -13.14 -23.47 4.49
CA SER A 7 -13.03 -22.03 4.34
C SER A 7 -13.84 -21.54 3.15
N GLN A 8 -14.64 -20.49 3.35
CA GLN A 8 -15.29 -19.74 2.27
C GLN A 8 -14.29 -18.82 1.58
N ALA A 9 -13.35 -18.23 2.34
CA ALA A 9 -12.27 -17.41 1.81
C ALA A 9 -10.92 -17.95 2.28
N LEU A 10 -9.98 -18.12 1.35
CA LEU A 10 -8.63 -18.63 1.61
C LEU A 10 -7.60 -17.55 1.30
N ILE A 11 -6.97 -16.99 2.34
CA ILE A 11 -5.93 -15.96 2.17
C ILE A 11 -4.57 -16.64 1.98
N MET A 12 -3.96 -16.41 0.81
CA MET A 12 -2.67 -16.95 0.42
C MET A 12 -1.55 -15.96 0.80
N GLY A 13 -0.99 -16.14 1.99
CA GLY A 13 0.12 -15.33 2.55
C GLY A 13 1.50 -15.95 2.32
N VAL A 14 1.74 -16.57 1.18
CA VAL A 14 3.02 -17.21 0.83
C VAL A 14 3.87 -16.31 -0.09
N LYS A 15 5.18 -16.57 -0.15
CA LYS A 15 6.06 -15.87 -1.09
C LYS A 15 5.64 -16.15 -2.55
N PRO A 16 5.82 -15.18 -3.48
CA PRO A 16 5.41 -15.34 -4.89
C PRO A 16 5.88 -16.64 -5.54
N ASN A 17 7.13 -16.99 -5.36
CA ASN A 17 7.74 -18.23 -5.90
C ASN A 17 7.19 -19.55 -5.31
N MET A 18 6.38 -19.46 -4.27
CA MET A 18 5.72 -20.61 -3.63
C MET A 18 4.23 -20.69 -3.98
N MET A 19 3.68 -19.69 -4.67
CA MET A 19 2.25 -19.55 -4.90
C MET A 19 1.68 -20.70 -5.71
N GLU A 20 2.31 -21.07 -6.83
CA GLU A 20 1.90 -22.20 -7.67
C GLU A 20 1.78 -23.50 -6.86
N LYS A 21 2.84 -23.85 -6.13
CA LYS A 21 2.87 -25.07 -5.31
C LYS A 21 1.82 -25.03 -4.20
N ALA A 22 1.63 -23.86 -3.56
CA ALA A 22 0.65 -23.71 -2.50
C ALA A 22 -0.78 -23.86 -3.04
N LEU A 23 -1.12 -23.21 -4.15
CA LEU A 23 -2.43 -23.32 -4.79
C LEU A 23 -2.69 -24.76 -5.27
N ALA A 24 -1.72 -25.41 -5.93
CA ALA A 24 -1.84 -26.81 -6.33
C ALA A 24 -2.16 -27.76 -5.17
N SER A 25 -1.62 -27.48 -3.96
CA SER A 25 -1.87 -28.31 -2.76
C SER A 25 -3.26 -28.18 -2.18
N VAL A 26 -3.98 -27.11 -2.47
CA VAL A 26 -5.30 -26.80 -1.91
C VAL A 26 -6.43 -26.86 -2.95
N ARG A 27 -6.10 -26.84 -4.24
CA ARG A 27 -7.06 -26.75 -5.36
C ARG A 27 -8.21 -27.76 -5.27
N ASP A 28 -7.89 -29.02 -5.02
CA ASP A 28 -8.92 -30.07 -4.94
C ASP A 28 -9.83 -29.98 -3.68
N GLY A 29 -9.52 -29.06 -2.77
CA GLY A 29 -10.33 -28.75 -1.61
C GLY A 29 -11.19 -27.49 -1.76
N LEU A 30 -10.99 -26.71 -2.84
CA LEU A 30 -11.82 -25.54 -3.13
C LEU A 30 -13.17 -25.97 -3.69
N SER A 31 -14.24 -25.30 -3.25
CA SER A 31 -15.59 -25.42 -3.83
C SER A 31 -15.82 -24.28 -4.83
N SER A 32 -16.92 -24.35 -5.58
CA SER A 32 -17.40 -23.26 -6.44
C SER A 32 -17.65 -21.93 -5.70
N ASP A 33 -17.89 -22.02 -4.38
CA ASP A 33 -18.17 -20.87 -3.53
C ASP A 33 -16.91 -20.34 -2.82
N SER A 34 -15.79 -21.05 -2.95
CA SER A 34 -14.52 -20.65 -2.33
C SER A 34 -13.90 -19.45 -3.06
N VAL A 35 -13.50 -18.43 -2.30
CA VAL A 35 -12.74 -17.27 -2.81
C VAL A 35 -11.28 -17.39 -2.40
N VAL A 36 -10.37 -17.37 -3.36
CA VAL A 36 -8.92 -17.32 -3.12
C VAL A 36 -8.49 -15.87 -3.11
N ILE A 37 -7.87 -15.43 -2.01
CA ILE A 37 -7.35 -14.07 -1.84
C ILE A 37 -5.82 -14.14 -1.79
N SER A 38 -5.14 -13.63 -2.82
CA SER A 38 -3.68 -13.60 -2.87
C SER A 38 -3.16 -12.24 -2.41
N ILE A 39 -2.21 -12.22 -1.47
CA ILE A 39 -1.48 -11.01 -1.04
C ILE A 39 -0.03 -11.02 -1.55
N ALA A 40 0.32 -11.87 -2.51
CA ALA A 40 1.66 -11.96 -3.07
C ALA A 40 1.90 -10.88 -4.13
N ALA A 41 3.01 -10.16 -4.00
CA ALA A 41 3.45 -9.21 -5.03
C ALA A 41 3.91 -9.96 -6.30
N GLY A 42 3.75 -9.36 -7.48
CA GLY A 42 4.26 -9.89 -8.74
C GLY A 42 3.49 -11.07 -9.34
N VAL A 43 2.43 -11.58 -8.70
CA VAL A 43 1.61 -12.69 -9.24
C VAL A 43 0.29 -12.13 -9.75
N SER A 44 0.04 -12.26 -11.08
CA SER A 44 -1.17 -11.76 -11.74
C SER A 44 -2.40 -12.61 -11.48
N LEU A 45 -3.60 -12.05 -11.70
CA LEU A 45 -4.86 -12.81 -11.69
C LEU A 45 -4.84 -13.95 -12.71
N GLU A 46 -4.26 -13.73 -13.87
CA GLU A 46 -4.08 -14.76 -14.91
C GLU A 46 -3.21 -15.92 -14.40
N SER A 47 -2.04 -15.62 -13.83
CA SER A 47 -1.17 -16.64 -13.23
C SER A 47 -1.87 -17.39 -12.10
N LEU A 48 -2.57 -16.67 -11.21
CA LEU A 48 -3.32 -17.28 -10.11
C LEU A 48 -4.42 -18.21 -10.62
N ALA A 49 -5.16 -17.81 -11.67
CA ALA A 49 -6.18 -18.64 -12.31
C ALA A 49 -5.57 -19.90 -12.93
N GLY A 50 -4.43 -19.77 -13.61
CA GLY A 50 -3.68 -20.93 -14.13
C GLY A 50 -3.27 -21.93 -13.04
N TYR A 51 -2.89 -21.46 -11.85
CA TYR A 51 -2.50 -22.33 -10.72
C TYR A 51 -3.70 -22.94 -9.99
N ALA A 52 -4.78 -22.17 -9.80
CA ALA A 52 -5.96 -22.59 -9.02
C ALA A 52 -7.04 -23.27 -9.87
N GLY A 53 -7.06 -23.00 -11.18
CA GLY A 53 -8.11 -23.37 -12.13
C GLY A 53 -8.91 -22.14 -12.59
N GLU A 54 -9.20 -22.07 -13.90
CA GLU A 54 -9.83 -20.92 -14.57
C GLU A 54 -11.20 -20.51 -13.99
N ALA A 55 -11.95 -21.46 -13.42
CA ALA A 55 -13.25 -21.20 -12.79
C ALA A 55 -13.15 -20.71 -11.34
N THR A 56 -11.94 -20.58 -10.78
CA THR A 56 -11.74 -20.17 -9.39
C THR A 56 -12.01 -18.68 -9.21
N LYS A 57 -12.75 -18.34 -8.17
CA LYS A 57 -12.93 -16.95 -7.72
C LYS A 57 -11.66 -16.46 -7.06
N ILE A 58 -11.05 -15.42 -7.63
CA ILE A 58 -9.75 -14.92 -7.19
C ILE A 58 -9.80 -13.42 -6.94
N ILE A 59 -9.29 -13.02 -5.80
CA ILE A 59 -9.06 -11.61 -5.47
C ILE A 59 -7.55 -11.42 -5.27
N ARG A 60 -6.95 -10.56 -6.08
CA ARG A 60 -5.58 -10.11 -5.89
C ARG A 60 -5.57 -8.88 -5.01
N VAL A 61 -4.80 -8.91 -3.92
CA VAL A 61 -4.70 -7.81 -2.95
C VAL A 61 -3.25 -7.37 -2.85
N MET A 62 -3.03 -6.06 -2.85
CA MET A 62 -1.72 -5.47 -2.55
C MET A 62 -1.82 -4.65 -1.27
N PRO A 63 -1.55 -5.26 -0.09
CA PRO A 63 -1.49 -4.56 1.18
C PRO A 63 -0.11 -3.93 1.39
N ASN A 64 0.04 -3.17 2.50
CA ASN A 64 1.32 -2.66 2.94
C ASN A 64 1.58 -2.87 4.43
N THR A 65 2.82 -2.71 4.86
CA THR A 65 3.26 -2.98 6.23
C THR A 65 2.60 -2.15 7.34
N PRO A 66 2.13 -0.89 7.13
CA PRO A 66 1.38 -0.17 8.16
C PRO A 66 0.08 -0.85 8.63
N ALA A 67 -0.39 -1.88 7.94
CA ALA A 67 -1.46 -2.77 8.43
C ALA A 67 -1.16 -3.34 9.84
N MET A 68 0.11 -3.55 10.18
CA MET A 68 0.53 -4.05 11.50
C MET A 68 0.16 -3.12 12.67
N VAL A 69 -0.12 -1.86 12.37
CA VAL A 69 -0.54 -0.84 13.33
C VAL A 69 -1.94 -0.29 13.03
N GLY A 70 -2.75 -1.04 12.25
CA GLY A 70 -4.10 -0.65 11.89
C GLY A 70 -4.21 0.55 10.94
N GLN A 71 -3.16 0.85 10.19
CA GLN A 71 -3.07 1.98 9.26
C GLN A 71 -2.60 1.54 7.87
N GLY A 72 -3.00 0.34 7.46
CA GLY A 72 -2.68 -0.22 6.16
C GLY A 72 -3.41 0.50 5.02
N MET A 73 -2.87 0.33 3.81
CA MET A 73 -3.57 0.59 2.56
C MET A 73 -3.56 -0.69 1.73
N ALA A 74 -4.71 -1.14 1.28
CA ALA A 74 -4.84 -2.32 0.44
C ALA A 74 -5.60 -2.00 -0.85
N SER A 75 -5.10 -2.46 -1.98
CA SER A 75 -5.90 -2.54 -3.21
C SER A 75 -6.54 -3.91 -3.34
N ILE A 76 -7.76 -3.95 -3.84
CA ILE A 76 -8.59 -5.14 -4.03
C ILE A 76 -8.88 -5.26 -5.53
N SER A 77 -8.39 -6.31 -6.19
CA SER A 77 -8.62 -6.54 -7.61
C SER A 77 -9.26 -7.94 -7.80
N PRO A 78 -10.58 -8.03 -7.93
CA PRO A 78 -11.28 -9.28 -8.17
C PRO A 78 -11.17 -9.70 -9.65
N ASN A 79 -11.17 -11.03 -9.93
CA ASN A 79 -11.40 -11.52 -11.28
C ASN A 79 -12.90 -11.53 -11.62
N GLY A 80 -13.25 -11.83 -12.88
CA GLY A 80 -14.63 -11.83 -13.36
C GLY A 80 -15.56 -12.89 -12.73
N MET A 81 -15.02 -13.82 -11.94
CA MET A 81 -15.79 -14.87 -11.26
C MET A 81 -16.27 -14.44 -9.87
N VAL A 82 -15.65 -13.40 -9.28
CA VAL A 82 -15.99 -12.88 -7.94
C VAL A 82 -17.22 -11.98 -8.02
N THR A 83 -18.16 -12.19 -7.14
CA THR A 83 -19.37 -11.37 -7.04
C THR A 83 -19.09 -10.01 -6.35
N ALA A 84 -20.03 -9.07 -6.50
CA ALA A 84 -19.96 -7.79 -5.80
C ALA A 84 -20.01 -7.94 -4.27
N GLU A 85 -20.76 -8.91 -3.75
CA GLU A 85 -20.86 -9.21 -2.33
C GLU A 85 -19.53 -9.74 -1.79
N GLU A 86 -18.94 -10.73 -2.45
CA GLU A 86 -17.60 -11.27 -2.09
C GLU A 86 -16.50 -10.22 -2.16
N THR A 87 -16.59 -9.29 -3.12
CA THR A 87 -15.69 -8.15 -3.20
C THR A 87 -15.86 -7.22 -2.00
N ALA A 88 -17.11 -6.94 -1.60
CA ALA A 88 -17.42 -6.12 -0.42
C ALA A 88 -16.92 -6.77 0.87
N ASP A 89 -17.04 -8.08 1.00
CA ASP A 89 -16.50 -8.84 2.13
C ASP A 89 -14.98 -8.72 2.21
N ALA A 90 -14.28 -8.86 1.09
CA ALA A 90 -12.84 -8.65 1.04
C ALA A 90 -12.47 -7.21 1.45
N VAL A 91 -13.19 -6.20 0.93
CA VAL A 91 -13.00 -4.79 1.35
C VAL A 91 -13.21 -4.64 2.86
N ALA A 92 -14.23 -5.24 3.44
CA ALA A 92 -14.51 -5.18 4.87
C ALA A 92 -13.36 -5.80 5.69
N VAL A 93 -12.86 -6.97 5.28
CA VAL A 93 -11.71 -7.63 5.93
C VAL A 93 -10.48 -6.73 5.93
N PHE A 94 -10.07 -6.22 4.77
CA PHE A 94 -8.87 -5.40 4.67
C PHE A 94 -9.05 -3.98 5.26
N SER A 95 -10.27 -3.47 5.33
CA SER A 95 -10.59 -2.21 6.01
C SER A 95 -10.53 -2.30 7.54
N SER A 96 -10.56 -3.50 8.11
CA SER A 96 -10.47 -3.69 9.57
C SER A 96 -9.13 -3.29 10.18
N PHE A 97 -8.07 -3.20 9.35
CA PHE A 97 -6.73 -2.80 9.76
C PHE A 97 -6.12 -1.69 8.87
N GLY A 98 -6.99 -0.87 8.26
CA GLY A 98 -6.55 0.27 7.44
C GLY A 98 -7.65 0.80 6.54
N LYS A 99 -7.29 1.06 5.28
CA LYS A 99 -8.21 1.37 4.19
C LYS A 99 -8.05 0.36 3.06
N ALA A 100 -9.13 0.03 2.39
CA ALA A 100 -9.13 -0.81 1.21
C ALA A 100 -9.92 -0.15 0.08
N GLU A 101 -9.40 -0.22 -1.14
CA GLU A 101 -10.03 0.33 -2.34
C GLU A 101 -10.05 -0.72 -3.45
N VAL A 102 -11.19 -0.84 -4.14
CA VAL A 102 -11.30 -1.71 -5.32
C VAL A 102 -10.66 -1.00 -6.51
N VAL A 103 -9.73 -1.67 -7.16
CA VAL A 103 -9.01 -1.13 -8.33
C VAL A 103 -8.92 -2.17 -9.44
N ASP A 104 -8.87 -1.69 -10.68
CA ASP A 104 -8.54 -2.53 -11.84
C ASP A 104 -7.11 -3.08 -11.69
N GLU A 105 -6.89 -4.36 -12.03
CA GLU A 105 -5.58 -5.01 -11.89
C GLU A 105 -4.45 -4.25 -12.60
N LYS A 106 -4.74 -3.58 -13.72
CA LYS A 106 -3.75 -2.74 -14.44
C LYS A 106 -3.17 -1.60 -13.60
N MET A 107 -3.81 -1.23 -12.48
CA MET A 107 -3.33 -0.21 -11.56
C MET A 107 -2.32 -0.76 -10.53
N ILE A 108 -2.17 -2.07 -10.41
CA ILE A 108 -1.38 -2.70 -9.34
C ILE A 108 0.08 -2.24 -9.35
N ASP A 109 0.68 -2.00 -10.52
CA ASP A 109 2.06 -1.50 -10.57
C ASP A 109 2.19 -0.11 -9.92
N ALA A 110 1.24 0.77 -10.22
CA ALA A 110 1.19 2.09 -9.60
C ALA A 110 0.90 1.99 -8.08
N VAL A 111 0.00 1.10 -7.68
CA VAL A 111 -0.28 0.79 -6.26
C VAL A 111 0.97 0.28 -5.57
N CYS A 112 1.70 -0.65 -6.18
CA CYS A 112 2.97 -1.17 -5.64
C CYS A 112 3.98 -0.05 -5.46
N GLY A 113 4.17 0.81 -6.48
CA GLY A 113 5.07 1.95 -6.42
C GLY A 113 4.68 2.99 -5.36
N LEU A 114 3.38 3.22 -5.17
CA LEU A 114 2.88 4.26 -4.26
C LEU A 114 2.69 3.73 -2.83
N SER A 115 1.80 2.77 -2.62
CA SER A 115 1.43 2.30 -1.27
C SER A 115 2.20 1.07 -0.83
N GLY A 116 2.61 0.20 -1.74
CA GLY A 116 3.43 -0.97 -1.42
C GLY A 116 4.82 -0.57 -0.92
N SER A 117 5.54 0.21 -1.70
CA SER A 117 6.90 0.67 -1.41
C SER A 117 6.96 1.99 -0.63
N GLY A 118 5.90 2.79 -0.68
CA GLY A 118 5.80 4.12 -0.08
C GLY A 118 6.17 4.21 1.40
N PRO A 119 5.85 3.24 2.26
CA PRO A 119 6.31 3.28 3.65
C PRO A 119 7.82 3.49 3.80
N ALA A 120 8.64 2.88 2.92
CA ALA A 120 10.09 3.06 2.94
C ALA A 120 10.50 4.52 2.61
N TYR A 121 9.81 5.17 1.67
CA TYR A 121 10.06 6.57 1.32
C TYR A 121 9.72 7.50 2.48
N VAL A 122 8.60 7.20 3.17
CA VAL A 122 8.16 7.96 4.34
C VAL A 122 9.13 7.77 5.51
N TYR A 123 9.65 6.57 5.74
CA TYR A 123 10.68 6.35 6.77
C TYR A 123 11.97 7.13 6.48
N LEU A 124 12.43 7.12 5.22
CA LEU A 124 13.56 7.93 4.79
C LEU A 124 13.31 9.43 5.01
N PHE A 125 12.10 9.91 4.70
CA PHE A 125 11.71 11.30 4.92
C PHE A 125 11.67 11.67 6.41
N ILE A 126 11.09 10.80 7.26
CA ILE A 126 11.07 10.99 8.72
C ILE A 126 12.50 11.05 9.28
N GLU A 127 13.38 10.18 8.81
CA GLU A 127 14.79 10.17 9.22
C GLU A 127 15.49 11.47 8.82
N ALA A 128 15.32 11.93 7.58
CA ALA A 128 15.89 13.19 7.10
C ALA A 128 15.39 14.41 7.89
N LEU A 129 14.08 14.47 8.20
CA LEU A 129 13.53 15.53 9.07
C LEU A 129 14.15 15.50 10.47
N ALA A 130 14.31 14.30 11.04
CA ALA A 130 14.94 14.13 12.35
C ALA A 130 16.41 14.54 12.33
N ASP A 131 17.15 14.22 11.25
CA ASP A 131 18.55 14.66 11.07
C ASP A 131 18.64 16.18 11.02
N GLY A 132 17.76 16.84 10.27
CA GLY A 132 17.69 18.30 10.25
C GLY A 132 17.42 18.89 11.64
N ALA A 133 16.51 18.31 12.41
CA ALA A 133 16.23 18.78 13.78
C ALA A 133 17.44 18.58 14.72
N VAL A 134 18.20 17.50 14.53
CA VAL A 134 19.44 17.26 15.30
C VAL A 134 20.53 18.27 14.96
N LEU A 135 20.66 18.67 13.69
CA LEU A 135 21.56 19.75 13.28
C LEU A 135 21.22 21.07 13.99
N GLU A 136 19.95 21.31 14.29
CA GLU A 136 19.47 22.46 15.06
C GLU A 136 19.50 22.24 16.59
N GLY A 137 20.12 21.16 17.07
CA GLY A 137 20.38 20.89 18.50
C GLY A 137 19.30 20.07 19.21
N MET A 138 18.30 19.54 18.50
CA MET A 138 17.30 18.66 19.14
C MET A 138 17.89 17.28 19.47
N PRO A 139 17.64 16.72 20.68
CA PRO A 139 18.05 15.34 20.97
C PRO A 139 17.43 14.32 20.00
N ARG A 140 18.23 13.36 19.53
CA ARG A 140 17.87 12.38 18.49
C ARG A 140 16.52 11.70 18.71
N GLN A 141 16.28 11.17 19.90
CA GLN A 141 15.04 10.45 20.21
C GLN A 141 13.80 11.37 20.13
N MET A 142 13.94 12.60 20.59
CA MET A 142 12.90 13.62 20.47
C MET A 142 12.65 13.97 19.01
N ALA A 143 13.70 14.13 18.21
CA ALA A 143 13.61 14.46 16.78
C ALA A 143 12.79 13.41 16.01
N TYR A 144 13.02 12.12 16.25
CA TYR A 144 12.22 11.05 15.64
C TYR A 144 10.73 11.14 16.03
N THR A 145 10.42 11.39 17.29
CA THR A 145 9.03 11.52 17.75
C THR A 145 8.34 12.69 17.07
N PHE A 146 8.98 13.84 17.03
CA PHE A 146 8.44 15.04 16.37
C PHE A 146 8.26 14.85 14.87
N ALA A 147 9.24 14.30 14.18
CA ALA A 147 9.18 14.07 12.74
C ALA A 147 8.05 13.07 12.38
N ALA A 148 7.98 11.93 13.07
CA ALA A 148 6.96 10.93 12.84
C ALA A 148 5.55 11.47 13.10
N GLN A 149 5.34 12.19 14.22
CA GLN A 149 4.03 12.78 14.55
C GLN A 149 3.64 13.88 13.56
N THR A 150 4.60 14.66 13.05
CA THR A 150 4.34 15.69 12.03
C THR A 150 3.85 15.07 10.73
N VAL A 151 4.52 14.02 10.24
CA VAL A 151 4.11 13.30 9.02
C VAL A 151 2.74 12.66 9.19
N LEU A 152 2.50 11.98 10.32
CA LEU A 152 1.19 11.40 10.65
C LEU A 152 0.09 12.46 10.64
N GLY A 153 0.31 13.60 11.29
CA GLY A 153 -0.64 14.70 11.37
C GLY A 153 -0.97 15.29 10.00
N ALA A 154 0.05 15.53 9.18
CA ALA A 154 -0.12 16.06 7.83
C ALA A 154 -0.92 15.09 6.93
N ALA A 155 -0.59 13.79 6.94
CA ALA A 155 -1.34 12.78 6.21
C ALA A 155 -2.81 12.69 6.66
N LYS A 156 -3.04 12.74 7.98
CA LYS A 156 -4.39 12.72 8.56
C LYS A 156 -5.22 13.95 8.18
N MET A 157 -4.59 15.13 8.06
CA MET A 157 -5.26 16.33 7.55
C MET A 157 -5.78 16.12 6.14
N VAL A 158 -4.96 15.63 5.22
CA VAL A 158 -5.39 15.32 3.84
C VAL A 158 -6.58 14.37 3.83
N LEU A 159 -6.45 13.23 4.54
CA LEU A 159 -7.49 12.18 4.56
C LEU A 159 -8.81 12.62 5.20
N LYS A 160 -8.76 13.45 6.25
CA LYS A 160 -9.96 13.88 6.98
C LYS A 160 -10.68 15.05 6.32
N THR A 161 -9.94 15.98 5.74
CA THR A 161 -10.54 17.20 5.17
C THR A 161 -10.90 17.03 3.70
N GLY A 162 -10.24 16.11 2.98
CA GLY A 162 -10.32 16.00 1.53
C GLY A 162 -9.74 17.22 0.79
N ALA A 163 -9.10 18.15 1.51
CA ALA A 163 -8.51 19.33 0.94
C ALA A 163 -7.29 19.00 0.08
N HIS A 164 -7.11 19.74 -1.01
CA HIS A 164 -5.94 19.58 -1.86
C HIS A 164 -4.65 19.80 -1.06
N PRO A 165 -3.63 18.91 -1.16
CA PRO A 165 -2.39 19.04 -0.40
C PRO A 165 -1.70 20.41 -0.57
N GLY A 166 -1.76 21.00 -1.77
CA GLY A 166 -1.25 22.34 -2.05
C GLY A 166 -1.94 23.43 -1.22
N ALA A 167 -3.27 23.35 -1.07
CA ALA A 167 -4.01 24.32 -0.24
C ALA A 167 -3.64 24.18 1.26
N LEU A 168 -3.47 22.93 1.74
CA LEU A 168 -3.00 22.70 3.12
C LEU A 168 -1.58 23.23 3.33
N LYS A 169 -0.69 23.05 2.36
CA LYS A 169 0.68 23.61 2.37
C LYS A 169 0.62 25.15 2.43
N ASP A 170 -0.18 25.77 1.57
CA ASP A 170 -0.29 27.23 1.52
C ASP A 170 -0.82 27.82 2.83
N ALA A 171 -1.76 27.14 3.49
CA ALA A 171 -2.29 27.57 4.80
C ALA A 171 -1.21 27.60 5.93
N VAL A 172 -0.12 26.85 5.77
CA VAL A 172 1.01 26.88 6.72
C VAL A 172 2.11 27.87 6.29
N CYS A 173 2.11 28.31 5.04
CA CYS A 173 3.13 29.21 4.47
C CYS A 173 2.71 30.66 4.58
N SER A 174 3.04 31.32 5.71
CA SER A 174 2.85 32.77 5.83
C SER A 174 3.83 33.54 4.94
N PRO A 175 3.45 34.77 4.44
CA PRO A 175 4.34 35.61 3.65
C PRO A 175 5.64 35.94 4.41
N GLY A 176 6.79 35.62 3.79
CA GLY A 176 8.13 35.86 4.38
C GLY A 176 8.44 34.98 5.59
N GLY A 177 7.59 33.97 5.90
CA GLY A 177 7.75 33.11 7.07
C GLY A 177 8.79 31.99 6.89
N THR A 178 9.10 31.29 7.98
CA THR A 178 10.07 30.20 8.01
C THR A 178 9.65 29.00 7.14
N THR A 179 8.33 28.75 7.08
CA THR A 179 7.80 27.62 6.33
C THR A 179 8.00 27.78 4.83
N ILE A 180 7.72 28.95 4.27
CA ILE A 180 7.90 29.16 2.82
C ILE A 180 9.36 29.10 2.42
N GLU A 181 10.29 29.54 3.27
CA GLU A 181 11.73 29.42 3.02
C GLU A 181 12.20 27.95 3.04
N ALA A 182 11.69 27.15 3.97
CA ALA A 182 11.95 25.70 4.00
C ALA A 182 11.38 24.99 2.76
N VAL A 183 10.16 25.35 2.32
CA VAL A 183 9.56 24.82 1.10
C VAL A 183 10.40 25.17 -0.12
N ARG A 184 10.88 26.43 -0.25
CA ARG A 184 11.78 26.84 -1.32
C ARG A 184 13.03 25.94 -1.37
N THR A 185 13.64 25.69 -0.23
CA THR A 185 14.85 24.84 -0.14
C THR A 185 14.58 23.41 -0.59
N LEU A 186 13.42 22.82 -0.25
CA LEU A 186 13.02 21.49 -0.72
C LEU A 186 12.79 21.47 -2.23
N GLU A 187 12.17 22.50 -2.79
CA GLU A 187 11.94 22.61 -4.25
C GLU A 187 13.25 22.74 -5.00
N GLU A 188 14.19 23.55 -4.52
CA GLU A 188 15.55 23.69 -5.10
C GLU A 188 16.33 22.37 -5.05
N GLY A 189 16.14 21.58 -4.00
CA GLY A 189 16.69 20.23 -3.86
C GLY A 189 16.03 19.17 -4.75
N GLY A 190 15.00 19.54 -5.52
CA GLY A 190 14.32 18.62 -6.45
C GLY A 190 13.43 17.58 -5.76
N PHE A 191 12.92 17.87 -4.58
CA PHE A 191 12.13 16.93 -3.74
C PHE A 191 10.99 16.27 -4.51
N ARG A 192 10.21 17.04 -5.31
CA ARG A 192 9.09 16.50 -6.10
C ARG A 192 9.56 15.49 -7.13
N ALA A 193 10.62 15.84 -7.88
CA ALA A 193 11.18 14.95 -8.90
C ALA A 193 11.70 13.65 -8.28
N ALA A 194 12.38 13.73 -7.13
CA ALA A 194 12.89 12.56 -6.42
C ALA A 194 11.73 11.63 -5.98
N ALA A 195 10.67 12.18 -5.38
CA ALA A 195 9.51 11.41 -4.96
C ALA A 195 8.78 10.74 -6.14
N MET A 196 8.51 11.48 -7.22
CA MET A 196 7.89 10.93 -8.43
C MET A 196 8.74 9.83 -9.07
N ASN A 197 10.05 10.01 -9.15
CA ASN A 197 10.96 9.02 -9.72
C ASN A 197 11.04 7.76 -8.85
N ALA A 198 10.98 7.87 -7.53
CA ALA A 198 10.93 6.71 -6.64
C ALA A 198 9.70 5.84 -6.91
N VAL A 199 8.52 6.44 -7.03
CA VAL A 199 7.27 5.72 -7.36
C VAL A 199 7.39 5.04 -8.74
N ARG A 200 7.89 5.76 -9.77
CA ARG A 200 8.09 5.20 -11.11
C ARG A 200 9.06 4.02 -11.12
N ALA A 201 10.21 4.15 -10.48
CA ALA A 201 11.22 3.10 -10.44
C ALA A 201 10.68 1.82 -9.78
N SER A 202 9.91 1.96 -8.69
CA SER A 202 9.29 0.82 -8.03
C SER A 202 8.20 0.18 -8.88
N ALA A 203 7.33 0.97 -9.52
CA ALA A 203 6.31 0.46 -10.43
C ALA A 203 6.91 -0.27 -11.64
N GLU A 204 7.97 0.28 -12.22
CA GLU A 204 8.71 -0.35 -13.33
C GLU A 204 9.36 -1.67 -12.91
N LYS A 205 9.98 -1.70 -11.74
CA LYS A 205 10.56 -2.94 -11.19
C LYS A 205 9.49 -4.01 -10.98
N ASN A 206 8.29 -3.63 -10.48
CA ASN A 206 7.20 -4.58 -10.25
C ASN A 206 6.67 -5.20 -11.56
N ARG A 207 6.61 -4.45 -12.66
CA ARG A 207 6.23 -4.96 -13.99
C ARG A 207 7.19 -6.01 -14.55
N ASN A 208 8.43 -6.01 -14.06
CA ASN A 208 9.50 -6.89 -14.55
C ASN A 208 9.81 -8.03 -13.54
N LEU A 209 8.92 -8.28 -12.56
CA LEU A 209 8.99 -9.43 -11.66
C LEU A 209 8.28 -10.63 -12.27
#